data_323455a0a19f06c8ac4a87b999e7af29
#
_entry.id   323455a0a19f06c8ac4a87b999e7af29
#
_cell.length_a   1.000
_cell.length_b   1.000
_cell.length_c   1.000
_cell.angle_alpha   90.00
_cell.angle_beta   90.00
_cell.angle_gamma   90.00
#
_symmetry.space_group_name_H-M   'P 1'
#
loop_
_entity.id
_entity.type
_entity.pdbx_description
1 polymer ?
#
loop_
_entity_poly.entity_id
_entity_poly.type
_entity_poly.pdbx_seq_one_letter_code
_entity_poly.pdbx_strand_id
1 'polypeptide(L)'
;MTIFSWSCSKSDSNGPRKEYIEVYLSKDAEEPVSTLSVPSAGGEYKLYVKTDVDFQPAWQDEKTTPWVDVVKVEKEGEWSVVSLDIEPISEECNYTRRTGTLMLKVPEIDFGNYVTVNQGILARLSSDFSWLKYGSANPLSDKGEAHISKWTGSSQKWESTVYNEGEQTACYGKYGWFYIGDEKGTKADIVTPYMNGIQADSLLMVSFKAVAYTSESGAKDLAKLRVEVVGGGVIQDFAEEGRTSIDLDLQNFSVEDPKTVSTTMWDNEISAYNIFLIATEKSPFTGNTRIRFVTPDGEGKPNRVAMDAIYVRKYVINEEVQDEDMFAANGGSGKDRITVKK
;
A
#
# COMPACT_ATOMS: atom_id res chain seq x y z
N MET A 1 -3.78 -16.92 7.60
CA MET A 1 -4.61 -18.03 7.17
C MET A 1 -4.00 -18.58 5.88
N THR A 2 -3.35 -19.70 5.96
CA THR A 2 -2.53 -20.26 4.87
C THR A 2 -3.47 -20.94 3.89
N ILE A 3 -3.59 -20.42 2.67
CA ILE A 3 -4.36 -21.03 1.60
C ILE A 3 -3.47 -22.08 0.96
N PHE A 4 -3.83 -23.36 1.12
CA PHE A 4 -3.20 -24.47 0.42
C PHE A 4 -3.67 -24.48 -1.03
N SER A 5 -2.78 -24.19 -1.96
CA SER A 5 -2.95 -24.55 -3.35
C SER A 5 -2.74 -26.07 -3.49
N TRP A 6 -3.77 -26.79 -3.78
CA TRP A 6 -3.67 -28.19 -4.14
C TRP A 6 -3.44 -28.30 -5.65
N SER A 7 -2.18 -28.44 -6.01
CA SER A 7 -1.80 -28.97 -7.31
C SER A 7 -1.94 -30.50 -7.24
N CYS A 8 -2.78 -31.09 -8.06
CA CYS A 8 -2.86 -32.52 -8.21
C CYS A 8 -2.31 -32.99 -9.54
N SER A 9 -1.17 -33.65 -9.48
CA SER A 9 -0.55 -34.41 -10.57
C SER A 9 -1.43 -35.55 -11.02
N LYS A 10 -1.40 -35.82 -12.33
CA LYS A 10 -2.04 -36.97 -13.00
C LYS A 10 -1.69 -38.28 -12.32
N SER A 11 -2.69 -39.10 -11.99
CA SER A 11 -2.53 -40.53 -11.79
C SER A 11 -3.82 -41.26 -12.12
N ASP A 12 -3.65 -42.30 -12.90
CA ASP A 12 -4.39 -43.52 -13.09
C ASP A 12 -5.91 -43.55 -13.34
N SER A 13 -6.23 -44.24 -14.39
CA SER A 13 -7.50 -44.36 -15.11
C SER A 13 -8.65 -45.07 -14.37
N ASN A 14 -8.65 -45.18 -13.01
CA ASN A 14 -9.74 -45.82 -12.26
C ASN A 14 -9.97 -45.23 -10.84
N GLY A 15 -9.47 -44.05 -10.52
CA GLY A 15 -9.82 -43.34 -9.28
C GLY A 15 -11.02 -42.41 -9.47
N PRO A 16 -11.70 -41.97 -8.40
CA PRO A 16 -12.76 -40.95 -8.51
C PRO A 16 -12.18 -39.71 -9.20
N ARG A 17 -12.89 -39.23 -10.26
CA ARG A 17 -12.53 -38.00 -10.98
C ARG A 17 -12.40 -36.90 -9.96
N LYS A 18 -11.24 -36.25 -9.88
CA LYS A 18 -11.08 -35.04 -9.07
C LYS A 18 -11.62 -33.87 -9.88
N GLU A 19 -12.73 -33.33 -9.43
CA GLU A 19 -13.29 -32.10 -9.95
C GLU A 19 -12.28 -30.95 -9.77
N TYR A 20 -12.10 -30.13 -10.78
CA TYR A 20 -11.21 -28.97 -10.72
C TYR A 20 -11.84 -27.75 -11.40
N ILE A 21 -11.54 -26.59 -10.89
CA ILE A 21 -11.83 -25.28 -11.49
C ILE A 21 -10.56 -24.45 -11.38
N GLU A 22 -9.94 -24.12 -12.50
CA GLU A 22 -8.77 -23.28 -12.58
C GLU A 22 -9.11 -22.02 -13.36
N VAL A 23 -8.66 -20.85 -12.88
CA VAL A 23 -8.98 -19.54 -13.47
C VAL A 23 -7.71 -18.89 -13.98
N TYR A 24 -7.78 -18.34 -15.18
CA TYR A 24 -6.67 -17.68 -15.86
C TYR A 24 -7.09 -16.31 -16.37
N LEU A 25 -6.13 -15.38 -16.53
CA LEU A 25 -6.39 -14.05 -17.08
C LEU A 25 -6.30 -14.01 -18.62
N SER A 26 -5.71 -15.02 -19.24
CA SER A 26 -5.69 -15.21 -20.69
C SER A 26 -5.60 -16.71 -21.01
N LYS A 27 -5.92 -17.09 -22.27
CA LYS A 27 -5.80 -18.48 -22.74
C LYS A 27 -4.35 -18.97 -22.80
N ASP A 28 -3.41 -18.03 -22.92
CA ASP A 28 -1.96 -18.33 -23.02
C ASP A 28 -1.24 -18.23 -21.67
N ALA A 29 -1.98 -17.95 -20.57
CA ALA A 29 -1.38 -17.91 -19.25
C ALA A 29 -0.98 -19.32 -18.77
N GLU A 30 0.23 -19.45 -18.25
CA GLU A 30 0.78 -20.72 -17.78
C GLU A 30 0.26 -21.09 -16.38
N GLU A 31 -0.04 -20.11 -15.54
CA GLU A 31 -0.41 -20.30 -14.15
C GLU A 31 -1.83 -19.80 -13.86
N PRO A 32 -2.62 -20.55 -13.09
CA PRO A 32 -3.93 -20.11 -12.64
C PRO A 32 -3.80 -18.98 -11.62
N VAL A 33 -4.82 -18.11 -11.56
CA VAL A 33 -4.89 -16.99 -10.65
C VAL A 33 -6.06 -17.11 -9.68
N SER A 34 -5.91 -16.51 -8.51
CA SER A 34 -6.99 -16.31 -7.53
C SER A 34 -7.38 -14.83 -7.38
N THR A 35 -6.77 -13.94 -8.18
CA THR A 35 -7.01 -12.48 -8.07
C THR A 35 -7.02 -11.85 -9.45
N LEU A 36 -8.05 -11.01 -9.68
CA LEU A 36 -8.14 -10.07 -10.79
C LEU A 36 -7.94 -8.66 -10.25
N SER A 37 -6.93 -7.95 -10.77
CA SER A 37 -6.70 -6.54 -10.44
C SER A 37 -7.21 -5.66 -11.57
N VAL A 38 -8.08 -4.71 -11.24
CA VAL A 38 -8.77 -3.84 -12.18
C VAL A 38 -8.43 -2.38 -11.84
N PRO A 39 -8.06 -1.55 -12.83
CA PRO A 39 -7.87 -0.12 -12.61
C PRO A 39 -9.18 0.58 -12.23
N SER A 40 -9.07 1.78 -11.67
CA SER A 40 -10.23 2.59 -11.25
C SER A 40 -11.24 2.87 -12.37
N ALA A 41 -10.78 2.95 -13.61
CA ALA A 41 -11.64 3.17 -14.77
C ALA A 41 -12.65 2.03 -15.05
N GLY A 42 -12.48 0.87 -14.40
CA GLY A 42 -13.35 -0.27 -14.67
C GLY A 42 -13.24 -0.80 -16.11
N GLY A 43 -14.37 -1.30 -16.63
CA GLY A 43 -14.50 -1.80 -17.99
C GLY A 43 -14.77 -3.29 -18.07
N GLU A 44 -14.72 -3.83 -19.29
CA GLU A 44 -14.97 -5.24 -19.55
C GLU A 44 -13.71 -6.08 -19.31
N TYR A 45 -13.89 -7.18 -18.57
CA TYR A 45 -12.84 -8.15 -18.24
C TYR A 45 -13.31 -9.56 -18.53
N LYS A 46 -12.36 -10.45 -18.85
CA LYS A 46 -12.64 -11.86 -19.06
C LYS A 46 -11.78 -12.72 -18.14
N LEU A 47 -12.43 -13.70 -17.52
CA LEU A 47 -11.76 -14.80 -16.84
C LEU A 47 -11.91 -16.05 -17.68
N TYR A 48 -10.83 -16.74 -17.92
CA TYR A 48 -10.79 -18.00 -18.65
C TYR A 48 -10.74 -19.14 -17.67
N VAL A 49 -11.79 -19.95 -17.66
CA VAL A 49 -11.96 -21.02 -16.69
C VAL A 49 -11.75 -22.37 -17.37
N LYS A 50 -10.81 -23.14 -16.86
CA LYS A 50 -10.57 -24.52 -17.24
C LYS A 50 -11.19 -25.42 -16.19
N THR A 51 -12.11 -26.29 -16.60
CA THR A 51 -12.88 -27.10 -15.67
C THR A 51 -13.47 -28.30 -16.38
N ASP A 52 -13.69 -29.39 -15.63
CA ASP A 52 -14.37 -30.59 -16.05
C ASP A 52 -15.82 -30.70 -15.49
N VAL A 53 -16.27 -29.66 -14.78
CA VAL A 53 -17.61 -29.58 -14.19
C VAL A 53 -18.33 -28.32 -14.61
N ASP A 54 -19.65 -28.36 -14.55
CA ASP A 54 -20.47 -27.15 -14.75
C ASP A 54 -20.44 -26.29 -13.47
N PHE A 55 -20.32 -25.00 -13.61
CA PHE A 55 -20.32 -24.05 -12.52
C PHE A 55 -21.20 -22.85 -12.77
N GLN A 56 -21.57 -22.17 -11.71
CA GLN A 56 -22.32 -20.90 -11.73
C GLN A 56 -21.50 -19.83 -11.01
N PRO A 57 -21.20 -18.69 -11.68
CA PRO A 57 -20.60 -17.56 -11.02
C PRO A 57 -21.62 -16.85 -10.12
N ALA A 58 -21.21 -16.53 -8.91
CA ALA A 58 -22.00 -15.75 -7.96
C ALA A 58 -21.06 -14.91 -7.08
N TRP A 59 -21.53 -13.76 -6.62
CA TRP A 59 -20.78 -12.97 -5.65
C TRP A 59 -20.98 -13.53 -4.25
N GLN A 60 -19.91 -13.59 -3.48
CA GLN A 60 -19.95 -14.04 -2.09
C GLN A 60 -20.84 -13.12 -1.24
N ASP A 61 -20.82 -11.83 -1.55
CA ASP A 61 -21.69 -10.82 -0.95
C ASP A 61 -22.19 -9.87 -2.05
N GLU A 62 -23.37 -10.11 -2.57
CA GLU A 62 -24.00 -9.29 -3.61
C GLU A 62 -24.24 -7.85 -3.15
N LYS A 63 -24.43 -7.61 -1.85
CA LYS A 63 -24.70 -6.27 -1.32
C LYS A 63 -23.45 -5.38 -1.31
N THR A 64 -22.28 -5.98 -1.14
CA THR A 64 -21.00 -5.25 -1.11
C THR A 64 -20.31 -5.20 -2.46
N THR A 65 -20.84 -5.91 -3.48
CA THR A 65 -20.28 -5.97 -4.84
C THR A 65 -21.24 -5.52 -5.95
N PRO A 66 -22.09 -4.49 -5.75
CA PRO A 66 -23.03 -4.02 -6.78
C PRO A 66 -22.34 -3.34 -7.97
N TRP A 67 -21.04 -3.20 -7.95
CA TRP A 67 -20.19 -2.52 -8.93
C TRP A 67 -19.57 -3.48 -9.97
N VAL A 68 -19.88 -4.76 -9.90
CA VAL A 68 -19.41 -5.77 -10.86
C VAL A 68 -20.57 -6.66 -11.27
N ASP A 69 -20.83 -6.71 -12.56
CA ASP A 69 -21.79 -7.61 -13.14
C ASP A 69 -21.12 -8.77 -13.86
N VAL A 70 -21.66 -9.97 -13.67
CA VAL A 70 -21.37 -11.12 -14.53
C VAL A 70 -22.28 -11.04 -15.74
N VAL A 71 -21.75 -10.57 -16.87
CA VAL A 71 -22.54 -10.32 -18.07
C VAL A 71 -22.95 -11.63 -18.75
N LYS A 72 -22.01 -12.58 -18.84
CA LYS A 72 -22.25 -13.89 -19.48
C LYS A 72 -21.18 -14.90 -19.13
N VAL A 73 -21.53 -16.18 -19.34
CA VAL A 73 -20.61 -17.30 -19.34
C VAL A 73 -20.78 -18.04 -20.68
N GLU A 74 -19.70 -18.17 -21.44
CA GLU A 74 -19.71 -18.81 -22.76
C GLU A 74 -18.66 -19.90 -22.84
N LYS A 75 -18.94 -20.95 -23.64
CA LYS A 75 -17.94 -21.98 -23.97
C LYS A 75 -17.15 -21.55 -25.21
N GLU A 76 -15.83 -21.51 -25.09
CA GLU A 76 -14.91 -21.24 -26.19
C GLU A 76 -13.85 -22.37 -26.26
N GLY A 77 -14.18 -23.47 -26.94
CA GLY A 77 -13.34 -24.66 -26.99
C GLY A 77 -13.28 -25.39 -25.64
N GLU A 78 -12.08 -25.53 -25.10
CA GLU A 78 -11.87 -26.13 -23.77
C GLU A 78 -12.12 -25.14 -22.60
N TRP A 79 -12.31 -23.86 -22.91
CA TRP A 79 -12.49 -22.81 -21.94
C TRP A 79 -13.96 -22.47 -21.70
N SER A 80 -14.28 -22.17 -20.46
CA SER A 80 -15.47 -21.39 -20.12
C SER A 80 -15.03 -19.95 -19.86
N VAL A 81 -15.57 -19.00 -20.60
CA VAL A 81 -15.21 -17.59 -20.50
C VAL A 81 -16.27 -16.85 -19.69
N VAL A 82 -15.89 -16.34 -18.53
CA VAL A 82 -16.73 -15.49 -17.68
C VAL A 82 -16.43 -14.04 -18.02
N SER A 83 -17.40 -13.33 -18.58
CA SER A 83 -17.29 -11.91 -18.89
C SER A 83 -17.85 -11.08 -17.75
N LEU A 84 -17.05 -10.13 -17.27
CA LEU A 84 -17.39 -9.21 -16.19
C LEU A 84 -17.47 -7.80 -16.77
N ASP A 85 -18.46 -7.04 -16.35
CA ASP A 85 -18.50 -5.58 -16.52
C ASP A 85 -18.31 -4.93 -15.17
N ILE A 86 -17.31 -4.08 -15.07
CA ILE A 86 -16.86 -3.48 -13.81
C ILE A 86 -17.03 -1.97 -13.90
N GLU A 87 -17.92 -1.43 -13.08
CA GLU A 87 -18.16 0.00 -13.03
C GLU A 87 -16.88 0.78 -12.67
N PRO A 88 -16.67 1.99 -13.21
CA PRO A 88 -15.60 2.85 -12.77
C PRO A 88 -15.79 3.23 -11.28
N ILE A 89 -14.71 3.43 -10.58
CA ILE A 89 -14.76 4.14 -9.30
C ILE A 89 -15.01 5.61 -9.64
N SER A 90 -16.02 6.23 -9.05
CA SER A 90 -16.32 7.65 -9.27
C SER A 90 -15.11 8.52 -8.92
N GLU A 91 -14.98 9.67 -9.56
CA GLU A 91 -13.84 10.59 -9.36
C GLU A 91 -13.69 11.00 -7.90
N GLU A 92 -14.80 11.16 -7.17
CA GLU A 92 -14.85 11.40 -5.73
C GLU A 92 -14.25 10.26 -4.90
N CYS A 93 -14.16 9.05 -5.49
CA CYS A 93 -13.67 7.82 -4.85
C CYS A 93 -12.39 7.27 -5.48
N ASN A 94 -11.66 8.04 -6.29
CA ASN A 94 -10.45 7.60 -7.00
C ASN A 94 -9.36 6.99 -6.09
N TYR A 95 -9.48 7.18 -4.81
CA TYR A 95 -8.58 6.66 -3.77
C TYR A 95 -9.14 5.45 -3.06
N THR A 96 -10.38 5.07 -3.37
CA THR A 96 -11.04 3.95 -2.70
C THR A 96 -10.66 2.66 -3.42
N ARG A 97 -10.10 1.74 -2.69
CA ARG A 97 -9.96 0.36 -3.11
C ARG A 97 -11.23 -0.38 -2.73
N ARG A 98 -11.83 -1.07 -3.71
CA ARG A 98 -12.94 -1.98 -3.44
C ARG A 98 -12.57 -3.40 -3.84
N THR A 99 -13.10 -4.36 -3.11
CA THR A 99 -12.78 -5.77 -3.28
C THR A 99 -14.09 -6.55 -3.26
N GLY A 100 -14.23 -7.49 -4.18
CA GLY A 100 -15.32 -8.46 -4.22
C GLY A 100 -14.75 -9.86 -4.41
N THR A 101 -15.48 -10.88 -3.97
CA THR A 101 -15.12 -12.27 -4.19
C THR A 101 -16.14 -12.92 -5.09
N LEU A 102 -15.72 -13.28 -6.30
CA LEU A 102 -16.47 -14.08 -7.24
C LEU A 102 -16.30 -15.56 -6.88
N MET A 103 -17.39 -16.24 -6.64
CA MET A 103 -17.43 -17.70 -6.46
C MET A 103 -17.80 -18.35 -7.80
N LEU A 104 -17.03 -19.32 -8.23
CA LEU A 104 -17.38 -20.26 -9.31
C LEU A 104 -17.88 -21.53 -8.66
N LYS A 105 -19.16 -21.58 -8.36
CA LYS A 105 -19.79 -22.62 -7.54
C LYS A 105 -20.33 -23.76 -8.41
N VAL A 106 -20.01 -24.99 -8.03
CA VAL A 106 -20.64 -26.17 -8.64
C VAL A 106 -22.01 -26.39 -7.98
N PRO A 107 -23.09 -26.42 -8.77
CA PRO A 107 -24.43 -26.71 -8.23
C PRO A 107 -24.45 -28.07 -7.48
N GLU A 108 -25.25 -28.10 -6.42
CA GLU A 108 -25.55 -29.33 -5.64
C GLU A 108 -24.40 -29.94 -4.83
N ILE A 109 -23.18 -29.41 -4.92
CA ILE A 109 -22.06 -29.84 -4.08
C ILE A 109 -21.33 -28.65 -3.45
N ASP A 110 -20.68 -28.88 -2.33
CA ASP A 110 -19.90 -27.85 -1.64
C ASP A 110 -18.49 -27.78 -2.24
N PHE A 111 -18.44 -27.51 -3.54
CA PHE A 111 -17.20 -27.36 -4.30
C PHE A 111 -17.28 -26.09 -5.16
N GLY A 112 -16.16 -25.41 -5.30
CA GLY A 112 -16.03 -24.22 -6.12
C GLY A 112 -14.66 -23.60 -6.00
N ASN A 113 -14.39 -22.60 -6.84
CA ASN A 113 -13.20 -21.77 -6.74
C ASN A 113 -13.58 -20.31 -6.53
N TYR A 114 -12.66 -19.54 -5.98
CA TYR A 114 -12.86 -18.14 -5.61
C TYR A 114 -11.87 -17.25 -6.34
N VAL A 115 -12.37 -16.15 -6.90
CA VAL A 115 -11.53 -15.12 -7.51
C VAL A 115 -11.79 -13.81 -6.78
N THR A 116 -10.77 -13.26 -6.18
CA THR A 116 -10.83 -11.93 -5.58
C THR A 116 -10.67 -10.88 -6.68
N VAL A 117 -11.70 -10.05 -6.88
CA VAL A 117 -11.64 -8.90 -7.77
C VAL A 117 -11.28 -7.68 -6.96
N ASN A 118 -10.12 -7.11 -7.22
CA ASN A 118 -9.64 -5.88 -6.59
C ASN A 118 -9.70 -4.75 -7.62
N GLN A 119 -10.46 -3.71 -7.33
CA GLN A 119 -10.47 -2.50 -8.14
C GLN A 119 -9.91 -1.33 -7.36
N GLY A 120 -9.13 -0.50 -8.01
CA GLY A 120 -8.54 0.69 -7.44
C GLY A 120 -7.29 1.11 -8.21
N ILE A 121 -6.65 2.16 -7.72
CA ILE A 121 -5.40 2.62 -8.30
C ILE A 121 -4.32 1.59 -7.93
N LEU A 122 -3.60 1.08 -8.93
CA LEU A 122 -2.45 0.21 -8.72
C LEU A 122 -1.41 0.94 -7.87
N ALA A 123 -1.29 0.52 -6.62
CA ALA A 123 -0.21 1.00 -5.77
C ALA A 123 1.12 0.44 -6.29
N ARG A 124 2.10 1.33 -6.51
CA ARG A 124 3.49 0.95 -6.79
C ARG A 124 4.16 0.40 -5.54
N LEU A 125 3.71 0.89 -4.39
CA LEU A 125 4.05 0.39 -3.06
C LEU A 125 2.81 0.47 -2.18
N SER A 126 2.58 -0.57 -1.38
CA SER A 126 1.53 -0.60 -0.35
C SER A 126 2.08 -1.31 0.88
N SER A 127 2.20 -0.61 1.98
CA SER A 127 2.61 -1.19 3.26
C SER A 127 1.87 -0.51 4.40
N ASP A 128 1.07 -1.30 5.09
CA ASP A 128 0.40 -0.92 6.35
C ASP A 128 1.19 -1.38 7.59
N PHE A 129 2.37 -1.94 7.38
CA PHE A 129 3.26 -2.47 8.41
C PHE A 129 2.62 -3.47 9.39
N SER A 130 1.41 -3.96 9.11
CA SER A 130 0.71 -4.96 9.93
C SER A 130 1.50 -6.26 10.12
N TRP A 131 2.49 -6.51 9.26
CA TRP A 131 3.43 -7.62 9.34
C TRP A 131 4.52 -7.44 10.39
N LEU A 132 4.81 -6.22 10.87
CA LEU A 132 5.66 -5.99 12.04
C LEU A 132 4.94 -6.48 13.30
N LYS A 133 5.53 -7.44 13.99
CA LYS A 133 4.95 -8.08 15.18
C LYS A 133 5.93 -8.02 16.36
N TYR A 134 6.55 -6.85 16.57
CA TYR A 134 7.56 -6.65 17.59
C TYR A 134 7.02 -5.81 18.74
N GLY A 135 7.31 -6.24 19.97
CA GLY A 135 6.99 -5.47 21.16
C GLY A 135 5.51 -5.10 21.31
N SER A 136 5.25 -3.82 21.50
CA SER A 136 3.93 -3.25 21.76
C SER A 136 3.56 -2.18 20.74
N ALA A 137 2.27 -2.03 20.42
CA ALA A 137 1.76 -0.91 19.67
C ALA A 137 1.83 0.43 20.45
N ASN A 138 1.93 0.38 21.77
CA ASN A 138 2.03 1.58 22.60
C ASN A 138 3.40 2.27 22.38
N PRO A 139 3.44 3.54 21.91
CA PRO A 139 4.67 4.29 21.69
C PRO A 139 5.45 4.59 22.98
N LEU A 140 4.77 4.59 24.13
CA LEU A 140 5.40 4.83 25.44
C LEU A 140 6.15 3.60 25.97
N SER A 141 6.15 2.47 25.26
CA SER A 141 6.85 1.24 25.64
C SER A 141 7.84 0.85 24.56
N ASP A 142 9.11 0.85 24.87
CA ASP A 142 10.22 0.41 24.01
C ASP A 142 10.56 -1.09 24.17
N LYS A 143 9.84 -1.81 25.03
CA LYS A 143 10.07 -3.23 25.28
C LYS A 143 9.75 -4.10 24.07
N GLY A 144 10.75 -4.87 23.61
CA GLY A 144 10.58 -5.89 22.57
C GLY A 144 10.51 -5.34 21.15
N GLU A 145 10.78 -4.06 20.93
CA GLU A 145 10.96 -3.50 19.59
C GLU A 145 12.16 -4.15 18.87
N ALA A 146 12.15 -4.12 17.56
CA ALA A 146 13.21 -4.73 16.77
C ALA A 146 13.81 -3.76 15.75
N HIS A 147 15.12 -3.65 15.77
CA HIS A 147 15.90 -2.93 14.75
C HIS A 147 15.59 -3.49 13.34
N ILE A 148 15.60 -2.62 12.32
CA ILE A 148 15.25 -2.96 10.94
C ILE A 148 16.01 -4.18 10.39
N SER A 149 17.25 -4.41 10.81
CA SER A 149 18.04 -5.59 10.42
C SER A 149 17.44 -6.94 10.85
N LYS A 150 16.48 -6.91 11.76
CA LYS A 150 15.79 -8.11 12.30
C LYS A 150 14.37 -8.27 11.74
N TRP A 151 13.94 -7.36 10.88
CA TRP A 151 12.58 -7.41 10.36
C TRP A 151 12.36 -8.62 9.48
N THR A 152 11.29 -9.35 9.78
CA THR A 152 10.83 -10.53 9.03
C THR A 152 9.33 -10.40 8.79
N GLY A 153 8.80 -11.18 7.87
CA GLY A 153 7.35 -11.20 7.59
C GLY A 153 6.91 -10.31 6.43
N SER A 154 7.83 -9.54 5.82
CA SER A 154 7.59 -8.86 4.54
C SER A 154 8.40 -9.51 3.42
N SER A 155 7.79 -9.66 2.26
CA SER A 155 8.50 -9.96 1.01
C SER A 155 9.22 -8.74 0.44
N GLN A 156 8.87 -7.54 0.94
CA GLN A 156 9.43 -6.27 0.50
C GLN A 156 10.68 -5.93 1.30
N LYS A 157 11.71 -5.49 0.60
CA LYS A 157 13.00 -5.16 1.19
C LYS A 157 13.08 -3.68 1.51
N TRP A 158 12.80 -3.33 2.77
CA TRP A 158 13.06 -2.01 3.34
C TRP A 158 14.51 -1.89 3.74
N GLU A 159 15.09 -0.72 3.55
CA GLU A 159 16.50 -0.45 3.84
C GLU A 159 16.64 0.81 4.70
N SER A 160 17.77 0.92 5.37
CA SER A 160 18.14 2.07 6.20
C SER A 160 19.64 2.31 6.06
N THR A 161 20.05 3.58 6.07
CA THR A 161 21.45 3.97 5.92
C THR A 161 22.14 3.94 7.29
N VAL A 162 23.37 3.44 7.31
CA VAL A 162 24.28 3.59 8.47
C VAL A 162 25.07 4.89 8.26
N TYR A 163 24.88 5.86 9.16
CA TYR A 163 25.52 7.16 9.05
C TYR A 163 26.90 7.21 9.70
N ASN A 164 27.10 6.42 10.77
CA ASN A 164 28.36 6.33 11.48
C ASN A 164 28.89 4.90 11.40
N GLU A 165 30.17 4.74 11.11
CA GLU A 165 30.82 3.42 11.04
C GLU A 165 30.71 2.69 12.37
N GLY A 166 30.19 1.46 12.33
CA GLY A 166 29.98 0.61 13.52
C GLY A 166 28.70 0.89 14.30
N GLU A 167 27.90 1.89 13.94
CA GLU A 167 26.61 2.18 14.56
C GLU A 167 25.45 1.63 13.72
N GLN A 168 24.38 1.24 14.39
CA GLN A 168 23.13 0.88 13.73
C GLN A 168 22.29 2.14 13.56
N THR A 169 21.68 2.29 12.38
CA THR A 169 20.69 3.35 12.16
C THR A 169 19.52 3.18 13.12
N ALA A 170 19.07 4.27 13.75
CA ALA A 170 17.92 4.25 14.64
C ALA A 170 16.61 4.10 13.85
N CYS A 171 16.28 2.85 13.49
CA CYS A 171 15.04 2.47 12.82
C CYS A 171 14.51 1.17 13.46
N TYR A 172 13.37 1.27 14.14
CA TYR A 172 12.83 0.20 14.96
C TYR A 172 11.38 -0.10 14.67
N GLY A 173 11.08 -1.38 14.41
CA GLY A 173 9.73 -1.89 14.23
C GLY A 173 9.05 -2.14 15.57
N LYS A 174 7.77 -1.81 15.61
CA LYS A 174 6.84 -2.01 16.74
C LYS A 174 5.72 -2.98 16.30
N TYR A 175 4.64 -3.02 17.02
CA TYR A 175 3.49 -3.84 16.67
C TYR A 175 2.57 -3.08 15.68
N GLY A 176 2.79 -3.33 14.38
CA GLY A 176 2.00 -2.74 13.30
C GLY A 176 2.50 -1.40 12.76
N TRP A 177 3.63 -0.88 13.21
CA TRP A 177 4.23 0.37 12.77
C TRP A 177 5.73 0.42 13.10
N PHE A 178 6.44 1.48 12.76
CA PHE A 178 7.86 1.66 13.07
C PHE A 178 8.18 3.11 13.44
N TYR A 179 9.37 3.35 13.95
CA TYR A 179 9.88 4.70 14.11
C TYR A 179 11.34 4.83 13.64
N ILE A 180 11.71 6.04 13.28
CA ILE A 180 13.07 6.44 12.94
C ILE A 180 13.54 7.56 13.85
N GLY A 181 14.86 7.62 14.12
CA GLY A 181 15.46 8.56 15.06
C GLY A 181 15.54 8.02 16.47
N ASP A 182 16.22 8.76 17.35
CA ASP A 182 16.46 8.38 18.74
C ASP A 182 16.39 9.57 19.70
N GLU A 183 16.59 9.27 20.99
CA GLU A 183 16.59 10.28 22.06
C GLU A 183 17.82 11.19 22.05
N LYS A 184 18.86 10.83 21.31
CA LYS A 184 20.08 11.65 21.14
C LYS A 184 19.96 12.59 19.95
N GLY A 185 18.89 12.44 19.12
CA GLY A 185 18.71 13.18 17.88
C GLY A 185 19.64 12.73 16.76
N THR A 186 20.09 11.47 16.81
CA THR A 186 20.92 10.91 15.75
C THR A 186 20.12 10.88 14.46
N LYS A 187 20.74 11.35 13.36
CA LYS A 187 20.16 11.25 12.03
C LYS A 187 19.86 9.80 11.68
N ALA A 188 18.65 9.55 11.22
CA ALA A 188 18.19 8.22 10.83
C ALA A 188 17.30 8.28 9.59
N ASP A 189 17.12 7.14 8.90
CA ASP A 189 16.25 7.06 7.75
C ASP A 189 15.64 5.66 7.56
N ILE A 190 14.68 5.64 6.64
CA ILE A 190 14.21 4.42 5.99
C ILE A 190 13.96 4.69 4.51
N VAL A 191 14.27 3.70 3.67
CA VAL A 191 14.13 3.77 2.21
C VAL A 191 13.16 2.69 1.76
N THR A 192 12.21 3.08 0.90
CA THR A 192 11.24 2.12 0.35
C THR A 192 11.92 1.01 -0.44
N PRO A 193 11.28 -0.16 -0.59
CA PRO A 193 11.64 -1.13 -1.62
C PRO A 193 11.65 -0.52 -3.02
N TYR A 194 12.27 -1.20 -3.98
CA TYR A 194 12.12 -0.87 -5.39
C TYR A 194 10.67 -1.07 -5.84
N MET A 195 10.19 -0.17 -6.69
CA MET A 195 8.80 -0.13 -7.14
C MET A 195 8.71 -0.50 -8.61
N ASN A 196 8.04 -1.61 -8.92
CA ASN A 196 7.89 -2.08 -10.30
C ASN A 196 6.98 -1.16 -11.11
N GLY A 197 7.38 -0.87 -12.35
CA GLY A 197 6.59 -0.12 -13.31
C GLY A 197 6.52 1.39 -13.07
N ILE A 198 7.23 1.92 -12.07
CA ILE A 198 7.25 3.35 -11.73
C ILE A 198 7.77 4.22 -12.88
N GLN A 199 8.67 3.69 -13.71
CA GLN A 199 9.25 4.40 -14.86
C GLN A 199 8.23 4.74 -15.96
N ALA A 200 7.05 4.13 -15.94
CA ALA A 200 5.97 4.41 -16.88
C ALA A 200 5.01 5.51 -16.38
N ASP A 201 5.22 6.01 -15.17
CA ASP A 201 4.36 7.02 -14.57
C ASP A 201 4.94 8.42 -14.82
N SER A 202 4.06 9.41 -14.91
CA SER A 202 4.45 10.83 -15.00
C SER A 202 4.26 11.55 -13.66
N LEU A 203 3.29 11.11 -12.87
CA LEU A 203 2.93 11.69 -11.58
C LEU A 203 2.61 10.59 -10.58
N LEU A 204 3.15 10.71 -9.39
CA LEU A 204 2.92 9.80 -8.27
C LEU A 204 2.43 10.57 -7.05
N MET A 205 1.58 9.93 -6.27
CA MET A 205 1.24 10.38 -4.93
C MET A 205 1.84 9.43 -3.90
N VAL A 206 2.56 10.00 -2.94
CA VAL A 206 3.10 9.32 -1.76
C VAL A 206 2.24 9.69 -0.57
N SER A 207 1.46 8.74 -0.06
CA SER A 207 0.63 8.91 1.14
C SER A 207 1.27 8.15 2.28
N PHE A 208 1.30 8.74 3.48
CA PHE A 208 1.84 8.07 4.66
C PHE A 208 1.29 8.70 5.94
N LYS A 209 1.42 7.97 7.04
CA LYS A 209 1.19 8.50 8.38
C LYS A 209 2.50 8.74 9.08
N ALA A 210 2.64 9.90 9.74
CA ALA A 210 3.81 10.26 10.52
C ALA A 210 3.44 11.18 11.68
N VAL A 211 4.00 10.92 12.86
CA VAL A 211 3.86 11.79 14.04
C VAL A 211 5.17 11.84 14.81
N ALA A 212 5.48 12.97 15.41
CA ALA A 212 6.65 13.10 16.28
C ALA A 212 6.33 12.60 17.69
N TYR A 213 7.34 12.08 18.36
CA TYR A 213 7.21 11.52 19.71
C TYR A 213 6.91 12.59 20.76
N THR A 214 6.17 12.16 21.76
CA THR A 214 6.03 12.81 23.06
C THR A 214 6.39 11.77 24.12
N SER A 215 7.27 12.09 25.06
CA SER A 215 7.59 11.21 26.16
C SER A 215 6.42 11.05 27.13
N GLU A 216 6.46 10.04 28.00
CA GLU A 216 5.46 9.85 29.06
C GLU A 216 5.30 11.06 29.98
N SER A 217 6.38 11.83 30.18
CA SER A 217 6.35 13.08 30.95
C SER A 217 5.77 14.28 30.19
N GLY A 218 5.37 14.10 28.93
CA GLY A 218 4.87 15.17 28.07
C GLY A 218 5.94 15.99 27.35
N ALA A 219 7.23 15.64 27.50
CA ALA A 219 8.30 16.29 26.74
C ALA A 219 8.24 15.91 25.26
N LYS A 220 8.28 16.93 24.38
CA LYS A 220 8.14 16.77 22.93
C LYS A 220 9.50 16.67 22.26
N ASP A 221 9.64 15.67 21.41
CA ASP A 221 10.77 15.55 20.49
C ASP A 221 10.69 16.62 19.39
N LEU A 222 11.79 16.82 18.66
CA LEU A 222 11.78 17.59 17.42
C LEU A 222 10.80 16.96 16.43
N ALA A 223 9.97 17.79 15.83
CA ALA A 223 8.91 17.32 14.94
C ALA A 223 9.32 17.50 13.47
N LYS A 224 10.50 16.99 13.09
CA LYS A 224 11.11 17.18 11.77
C LYS A 224 11.25 15.87 11.02
N LEU A 225 10.71 15.85 9.81
CA LEU A 225 10.86 14.77 8.86
C LEU A 225 11.21 15.36 7.50
N ARG A 226 12.22 14.82 6.84
CA ARG A 226 12.50 15.09 5.43
C ARG A 226 12.05 13.90 4.60
N VAL A 227 11.35 14.18 3.51
CA VAL A 227 11.03 13.20 2.48
C VAL A 227 11.86 13.49 1.25
N GLU A 228 12.55 12.47 0.75
CA GLU A 228 13.44 12.56 -0.41
C GLU A 228 12.99 11.57 -1.48
N VAL A 229 13.05 11.99 -2.75
CA VAL A 229 12.99 11.07 -3.89
C VAL A 229 14.40 10.83 -4.38
N VAL A 230 14.78 9.56 -4.51
CA VAL A 230 16.12 9.14 -4.97
C VAL A 230 15.99 8.28 -6.21
N GLY A 231 16.95 8.40 -7.12
CA GLY A 231 16.99 7.59 -8.35
C GLY A 231 16.09 8.09 -9.49
N GLY A 232 15.56 9.31 -9.39
CA GLY A 232 14.76 9.99 -10.41
C GLY A 232 13.43 10.50 -9.90
N GLY A 233 12.87 11.52 -10.59
CA GLY A 233 11.72 12.28 -10.15
C GLY A 233 12.09 13.48 -9.27
N VAL A 234 11.16 14.41 -9.11
CA VAL A 234 11.28 15.60 -8.27
C VAL A 234 9.98 15.82 -7.50
N ILE A 235 10.03 16.63 -6.43
CA ILE A 235 8.82 17.08 -5.72
C ILE A 235 8.03 18.01 -6.64
N GLN A 236 6.74 17.74 -6.84
CA GLN A 236 5.90 18.49 -7.80
C GLN A 236 5.87 19.98 -7.52
N ASP A 237 5.68 20.39 -6.28
CA ASP A 237 5.59 21.80 -5.88
C ASP A 237 6.87 22.62 -6.16
N PHE A 238 7.96 21.92 -6.41
CA PHE A 238 9.28 22.48 -6.70
C PHE A 238 9.89 21.92 -7.99
N ALA A 239 9.05 21.52 -8.94
CA ALA A 239 9.49 20.87 -10.18
C ALA A 239 10.42 21.77 -11.01
N GLU A 240 10.14 23.07 -11.08
CA GLU A 240 10.98 24.06 -11.79
C GLU A 240 12.37 24.21 -11.16
N GLU A 241 12.46 24.08 -9.84
CA GLU A 241 13.72 24.11 -9.10
C GLU A 241 14.48 22.78 -9.15
N GLY A 242 13.83 21.69 -9.61
CA GLY A 242 14.40 20.34 -9.64
C GLY A 242 14.65 19.75 -8.25
N ARG A 243 13.89 20.18 -7.23
CA ARG A 243 14.08 19.71 -5.86
C ARG A 243 13.62 18.27 -5.68
N THR A 244 14.49 17.50 -5.06
CA THR A 244 14.25 16.06 -4.76
C THR A 244 13.88 15.81 -3.31
N SER A 245 13.70 16.85 -2.49
CA SER A 245 13.35 16.71 -1.08
C SER A 245 12.45 17.81 -0.59
N ILE A 246 11.66 17.48 0.46
CA ILE A 246 10.80 18.40 1.19
C ILE A 246 10.96 18.16 2.69
N ASP A 247 11.04 19.23 3.46
CA ASP A 247 11.07 19.18 4.92
C ASP A 247 9.65 19.39 5.47
N LEU A 248 9.22 18.53 6.37
CA LEU A 248 7.92 18.56 7.01
C LEU A 248 8.06 18.90 8.49
N ASP A 249 7.19 19.80 8.96
CA ASP A 249 6.94 20.05 10.36
C ASP A 249 5.77 19.16 10.81
N LEU A 250 6.07 18.11 11.59
CA LEU A 250 5.07 17.17 12.08
C LEU A 250 4.37 17.69 13.33
N GLN A 251 3.28 17.04 13.71
CA GLN A 251 2.69 17.19 15.03
C GLN A 251 3.22 16.11 15.98
N ASN A 252 3.35 16.46 17.26
CA ASN A 252 3.63 15.49 18.31
C ASN A 252 2.32 14.87 18.77
N PHE A 253 2.29 13.55 18.99
CA PHE A 253 1.09 12.92 19.54
C PHE A 253 0.86 13.31 21.02
N SER A 254 -0.41 13.31 21.43
CA SER A 254 -0.78 13.56 22.82
C SER A 254 -0.59 12.32 23.69
N VAL A 255 -0.20 12.51 24.95
CA VAL A 255 -0.07 11.47 25.99
C VAL A 255 -1.05 11.68 27.15
N GLU A 256 -2.06 12.53 26.98
CA GLU A 256 -3.08 12.80 28.01
C GLU A 256 -3.79 11.52 28.48
N ASP A 257 -4.05 10.59 27.59
CA ASP A 257 -4.53 9.26 27.92
C ASP A 257 -3.58 8.17 27.40
N PRO A 258 -2.65 7.67 28.25
CA PRO A 258 -1.70 6.63 27.87
C PRO A 258 -2.32 5.32 27.36
N LYS A 259 -3.60 5.06 27.64
CA LYS A 259 -4.29 3.83 27.19
C LYS A 259 -4.71 3.90 25.72
N THR A 260 -4.99 5.10 25.22
CA THR A 260 -5.49 5.31 23.85
C THR A 260 -4.43 5.85 22.90
N VAL A 261 -3.25 6.22 23.39
CA VAL A 261 -2.20 6.85 22.58
C VAL A 261 -1.83 6.02 21.33
N SER A 262 -1.83 4.70 21.43
CA SER A 262 -1.52 3.80 20.31
C SER A 262 -2.53 3.86 19.15
N THR A 263 -3.71 4.41 19.37
CA THR A 263 -4.74 4.61 18.35
C THR A 263 -4.89 6.08 17.98
N THR A 264 -4.92 6.97 18.96
CA THR A 264 -5.12 8.42 18.74
C THR A 264 -3.95 9.09 18.05
N MET A 265 -2.73 8.56 18.18
CA MET A 265 -1.57 9.07 17.45
C MET A 265 -1.72 8.95 15.92
N TRP A 266 -2.60 8.06 15.45
CA TRP A 266 -2.87 7.85 14.03
C TRP A 266 -4.12 8.58 13.52
N ASP A 267 -4.66 9.51 14.30
CA ASP A 267 -5.70 10.39 13.81
C ASP A 267 -5.24 11.13 12.55
N ASN A 268 -6.05 11.11 11.49
CA ASN A 268 -5.70 11.70 10.21
C ASN A 268 -5.41 13.21 10.30
N GLU A 269 -6.07 13.91 11.22
CA GLU A 269 -5.84 15.34 11.40
C GLU A 269 -4.40 15.69 11.81
N ILE A 270 -3.71 14.76 12.48
CA ILE A 270 -2.34 15.01 12.99
C ILE A 270 -1.29 14.20 12.26
N SER A 271 -1.65 13.06 11.66
CA SER A 271 -0.70 12.07 11.15
C SER A 271 -0.67 11.89 9.64
N ALA A 272 -1.74 12.26 8.90
CA ALA A 272 -1.82 11.98 7.48
C ALA A 272 -1.09 13.02 6.62
N TYR A 273 -0.27 12.55 5.69
CA TYR A 273 0.49 13.36 4.74
C TYR A 273 0.39 12.80 3.34
N ASN A 274 0.35 13.72 2.36
CA ASN A 274 0.45 13.40 0.94
C ASN A 274 1.52 14.28 0.30
N ILE A 275 2.34 13.68 -0.56
CA ILE A 275 3.37 14.36 -1.34
C ILE A 275 3.25 13.91 -2.78
N PHE A 276 3.30 14.85 -3.70
CA PHE A 276 3.28 14.56 -5.12
C PHE A 276 4.69 14.61 -5.72
N LEU A 277 5.00 13.61 -6.52
CA LEU A 277 6.25 13.48 -7.25
C LEU A 277 5.97 13.49 -8.74
N ILE A 278 6.75 14.23 -9.49
CA ILE A 278 6.61 14.32 -10.94
C ILE A 278 7.89 13.88 -11.65
N ALA A 279 7.73 13.17 -12.76
CA ALA A 279 8.81 12.93 -13.70
C ALA A 279 9.00 14.16 -14.58
N THR A 280 10.25 14.60 -14.75
CA THR A 280 10.62 15.68 -15.66
C THR A 280 11.60 15.15 -16.73
N GLU A 281 11.81 15.89 -17.81
CA GLU A 281 12.81 15.50 -18.83
C GLU A 281 14.22 15.35 -18.24
N LYS A 282 14.57 16.18 -17.25
CA LYS A 282 15.88 16.16 -16.58
C LYS A 282 15.97 15.10 -15.49
N SER A 283 14.84 14.71 -14.91
CA SER A 283 14.75 13.74 -13.82
C SER A 283 13.53 12.84 -14.03
N PRO A 284 13.56 11.91 -14.99
CA PRO A 284 12.48 10.95 -15.19
C PRO A 284 12.45 9.96 -14.02
N PHE A 285 11.31 9.33 -13.77
CA PHE A 285 11.26 8.15 -12.91
C PHE A 285 12.01 7.00 -13.58
N THR A 286 12.72 6.24 -12.78
CA THR A 286 13.54 5.10 -13.24
C THR A 286 13.18 3.85 -12.42
N GLY A 287 13.68 2.69 -12.82
CA GLY A 287 13.59 1.46 -12.00
C GLY A 287 14.30 1.57 -10.64
N ASN A 288 15.13 2.62 -10.45
CA ASN A 288 15.82 2.89 -9.18
C ASN A 288 15.15 3.99 -8.36
N THR A 289 14.03 4.55 -8.82
CA THR A 289 13.29 5.56 -8.05
C THR A 289 12.74 4.95 -6.78
N ARG A 290 13.05 5.58 -5.65
CA ARG A 290 12.66 5.18 -4.29
C ARG A 290 12.34 6.42 -3.45
N ILE A 291 11.59 6.23 -2.39
CA ILE A 291 11.28 7.28 -1.42
C ILE A 291 12.09 7.01 -0.16
N ARG A 292 12.69 8.06 0.36
CA ARG A 292 13.48 8.02 1.57
C ARG A 292 12.90 8.98 2.60
N PHE A 293 12.64 8.50 3.78
CA PHE A 293 12.17 9.28 4.93
C PHE A 293 13.33 9.44 5.90
N VAL A 294 13.64 10.67 6.28
CA VAL A 294 14.85 11.01 7.06
C VAL A 294 14.47 11.87 8.26
N THR A 295 14.85 11.45 9.46
CA THR A 295 14.94 12.37 10.58
C THR A 295 16.28 13.10 10.49
N PRO A 296 16.30 14.44 10.33
CA PRO A 296 17.55 15.17 10.32
C PRO A 296 18.25 15.10 11.68
N ASP A 297 19.53 15.46 11.73
CA ASP A 297 20.27 15.58 12.96
C ASP A 297 19.57 16.56 13.91
N GLY A 298 19.30 16.12 15.13
CA GLY A 298 18.61 16.88 16.17
C GLY A 298 19.54 17.78 16.98
N GLU A 299 20.85 17.78 16.68
CA GLU A 299 21.86 18.55 17.42
C GLU A 299 21.80 18.26 18.94
N GLY A 300 21.65 16.97 19.28
CA GLY A 300 21.53 16.50 20.67
C GLY A 300 20.13 16.61 21.27
N LYS A 301 19.11 17.05 20.51
CA LYS A 301 17.71 17.01 20.93
C LYS A 301 17.03 15.77 20.38
N PRO A 302 16.17 15.06 21.15
CA PRO A 302 15.42 13.93 20.65
C PRO A 302 14.67 14.25 19.35
N ASN A 303 14.72 13.35 18.38
CA ASN A 303 14.01 13.50 17.12
C ASN A 303 13.54 12.11 16.64
N ARG A 304 12.50 11.58 17.29
CA ARG A 304 11.86 10.31 16.91
C ARG A 304 10.58 10.59 16.16
N VAL A 305 10.40 9.92 15.04
CA VAL A 305 9.21 9.99 14.20
C VAL A 305 8.62 8.60 14.05
N ALA A 306 7.40 8.42 14.55
CA ALA A 306 6.60 7.22 14.31
C ALA A 306 5.97 7.31 12.92
N MET A 307 5.97 6.20 12.20
CA MET A 307 5.47 6.11 10.83
C MET A 307 4.65 4.85 10.59
N ASP A 308 3.65 4.96 9.72
CA ASP A 308 2.77 3.89 9.32
C ASP A 308 2.16 4.15 7.93
N ALA A 309 1.51 3.14 7.35
CA ALA A 309 0.62 3.26 6.18
C ALA A 309 1.25 3.99 4.98
N ILE A 310 2.42 3.52 4.52
CA ILE A 310 3.11 4.12 3.37
C ILE A 310 2.59 3.52 2.07
N TYR A 311 2.06 4.38 1.20
CA TYR A 311 1.53 4.03 -0.11
C TYR A 311 2.13 4.93 -1.18
N VAL A 312 2.56 4.35 -2.30
CA VAL A 312 2.97 5.08 -3.50
C VAL A 312 2.10 4.61 -4.66
N ARG A 313 1.44 5.53 -5.33
CA ARG A 313 0.53 5.22 -6.43
C ARG A 313 0.67 6.19 -7.58
N LYS A 314 0.36 5.73 -8.78
CA LYS A 314 0.16 6.62 -9.91
C LYS A 314 -0.97 7.59 -9.59
N TYR A 315 -0.77 8.85 -9.94
CA TYR A 315 -1.79 9.88 -9.83
C TYR A 315 -2.14 10.41 -11.22
N VAL A 316 -3.41 10.65 -11.47
CA VAL A 316 -3.90 11.22 -12.73
C VAL A 316 -4.63 12.50 -12.38
N ILE A 317 -4.14 13.61 -12.89
CA ILE A 317 -4.84 14.90 -12.77
C ILE A 317 -5.99 14.87 -13.78
N ASN A 318 -7.22 14.94 -13.30
CA ASN A 318 -8.34 15.27 -14.15
C ASN A 318 -8.36 16.79 -14.29
N GLU A 319 -8.38 17.28 -15.53
CA GLU A 319 -8.34 18.73 -15.83
C GLU A 319 -9.51 19.54 -15.23
N GLU A 320 -10.54 18.85 -14.71
CA GLU A 320 -11.73 19.46 -14.08
C GLU A 320 -11.62 19.57 -12.53
N VAL A 321 -10.60 18.96 -11.91
CA VAL A 321 -10.39 19.00 -10.45
C VAL A 321 -9.53 20.21 -10.10
N GLN A 322 -10.11 21.20 -9.43
CA GLN A 322 -9.37 22.35 -8.94
C GLN A 322 -8.42 21.94 -7.80
N ASP A 323 -7.32 22.67 -7.61
CA ASP A 323 -6.27 22.37 -6.61
C ASP A 323 -6.81 22.12 -5.19
N GLU A 324 -7.91 22.76 -4.81
CA GLU A 324 -8.58 22.56 -3.51
C GLU A 324 -9.21 21.17 -3.38
N ASP A 325 -9.68 20.56 -4.48
CA ASP A 325 -10.29 19.22 -4.50
C ASP A 325 -9.25 18.12 -4.47
N MET A 326 -8.02 18.36 -4.91
CA MET A 326 -6.92 17.39 -4.80
C MET A 326 -6.60 17.01 -3.34
N PHE A 327 -6.81 17.93 -2.42
CA PHE A 327 -6.60 17.71 -0.98
C PHE A 327 -7.81 17.08 -0.29
N ALA A 328 -9.02 17.35 -0.75
CA ALA A 328 -10.25 16.82 -0.19
C ALA A 328 -10.49 15.35 -0.56
N ALA A 329 -10.01 14.90 -1.71
CA ALA A 329 -10.26 13.56 -2.25
C ALA A 329 -9.58 12.40 -1.48
N ASN A 330 -8.79 12.68 -0.44
CA ASN A 330 -8.06 11.67 0.32
C ASN A 330 -8.80 11.06 1.52
N GLY A 331 -10.12 11.30 1.64
CA GLY A 331 -10.95 10.72 2.72
C GLY A 331 -10.60 11.24 4.13
N GLY A 332 -9.67 12.18 4.21
CA GLY A 332 -9.41 12.96 5.40
C GLY A 332 -10.35 14.16 5.43
N SER A 333 -10.97 14.44 6.55
CA SER A 333 -11.72 15.67 6.74
C SER A 333 -10.77 16.89 6.61
N GLY A 334 -10.51 17.31 5.38
CA GLY A 334 -10.17 18.66 5.00
C GLY A 334 -8.93 19.31 5.59
N LYS A 335 -7.87 18.58 5.96
CA LYS A 335 -6.59 19.21 6.34
C LYS A 335 -5.40 18.31 6.02
N ASP A 336 -5.18 18.04 4.75
CA ASP A 336 -3.89 17.53 4.31
C ASP A 336 -2.88 18.67 4.47
N ARG A 337 -2.06 18.58 5.52
CA ARG A 337 -1.11 19.63 5.83
C ARG A 337 0.24 19.30 5.23
N ILE A 338 0.51 19.81 4.04
CA ILE A 338 1.89 20.11 3.66
C ILE A 338 2.19 21.50 4.24
N THR A 339 2.86 21.56 5.37
CA THR A 339 3.34 22.85 5.88
C THR A 339 4.71 23.08 5.27
N VAL A 340 4.71 23.61 4.06
CA VAL A 340 5.94 24.07 3.41
C VAL A 340 6.35 25.39 4.08
N LYS A 341 7.49 25.41 4.74
CA LYS A 341 8.15 26.68 5.07
C LYS A 341 8.75 27.23 3.78
N LYS A 342 8.23 28.40 3.34
CA LYS A 342 8.86 29.21 2.31
C LYS A 342 10.22 29.72 2.76
#